data_5a3118a70c8c1a223e596a7a9950c928
#
_entry.id   5a3118a70c8c1a223e596a7a9950c928
#
_cell.length_a   1.000
_cell.length_b   1.000
_cell.length_c   1.000
_cell.angle_alpha   90.00
_cell.angle_beta   90.00
_cell.angle_gamma   90.00
#
_symmetry.space_group_name_H-M   'P 1'
#
loop_
_entity.id
_entity.type
_entity.pdbx_description
1 polymer ?
#
loop_
_entity_poly.entity_id
_entity_poly.type
_entity_poly.pdbx_seq_one_letter_code
_entity_poly.pdbx_strand_id
1 'polypeptide(L)'
;AREILDRLKVDPGSVVFGLSSLPSNDQINIVAPAIAAGVDAKKMRMVAFNAAGGVNTQLLGGHVPVISTTLSEIIALVRSGQVRLLAVSAPERLSGEMAAVPHWRAIGIDVAVVHWRGLFAPPGMPPEALQYWEDTLARFVKTEAWKKALEKYGWSDAYLNSAAFKKEMEKEAVLFAKILTDLGMVKSAPQ
;
A
#
# COMPACT_ATOMS: atom_id res chain seq x y z
N ALA A 1 0.15 14.90 -6.79
CA ALA A 1 1.20 13.89 -6.67
C ALA A 1 2.41 14.24 -7.54
N ARG A 2 2.23 14.55 -8.82
CA ARG A 2 3.35 14.86 -9.75
C ARG A 2 4.23 16.00 -9.23
N GLU A 3 3.65 17.08 -8.77
CA GLU A 3 4.37 18.23 -8.19
C GLU A 3 5.30 17.81 -7.03
N ILE A 4 4.86 16.88 -6.19
CA ILE A 4 5.71 16.35 -5.10
C ILE A 4 6.89 15.57 -5.68
N LEU A 5 6.65 14.70 -6.66
CA LEU A 5 7.74 13.97 -7.32
C LEU A 5 8.74 14.91 -8.00
N ASP A 6 8.27 15.97 -8.65
CA ASP A 6 9.15 16.95 -9.30
C ASP A 6 9.99 17.72 -8.27
N ARG A 7 9.44 18.08 -7.12
CA ARG A 7 10.20 18.65 -6.00
C ARG A 7 11.25 17.67 -5.45
N LEU A 8 10.87 16.40 -5.28
CA LEU A 8 11.78 15.37 -4.79
C LEU A 8 12.92 15.07 -5.76
N LYS A 9 12.73 15.23 -7.06
CA LYS A 9 13.82 15.12 -8.06
C LYS A 9 14.88 16.19 -7.87
N VAL A 10 14.48 17.40 -7.50
CA VAL A 10 15.39 18.52 -7.23
C VAL A 10 16.06 18.37 -5.88
N ASP A 11 15.27 18.10 -4.83
CA ASP A 11 15.75 17.86 -3.47
C ASP A 11 14.90 16.74 -2.82
N PRO A 12 15.43 15.51 -2.75
CA PRO A 12 14.73 14.38 -2.13
C PRO A 12 14.36 14.60 -0.67
N GLY A 13 15.06 15.48 0.04
CA GLY A 13 14.80 15.84 1.43
C GLY A 13 13.76 16.94 1.63
N SER A 14 13.26 17.55 0.55
CA SER A 14 12.36 18.72 0.61
C SER A 14 10.96 18.45 1.17
N VAL A 15 10.53 17.18 1.22
CA VAL A 15 9.24 16.78 1.76
C VAL A 15 9.44 15.72 2.83
N VAL A 16 8.81 15.93 4.00
CA VAL A 16 8.79 14.93 5.07
C VAL A 16 7.52 14.09 4.94
N PHE A 17 7.69 12.77 4.91
CA PHE A 17 6.59 11.81 4.84
C PHE A 17 6.36 11.17 6.21
N GLY A 18 5.12 11.21 6.70
CA GLY A 18 4.71 10.49 7.89
C GLY A 18 4.25 9.07 7.55
N LEU A 19 4.61 8.10 8.37
CA LEU A 19 4.31 6.67 8.23
C LEU A 19 3.85 6.10 9.56
N SER A 20 3.09 5.01 9.52
CA SER A 20 2.68 4.28 10.73
C SER A 20 3.83 3.49 11.35
N SER A 21 4.76 2.96 10.54
CA SER A 21 5.95 2.21 10.97
C SER A 21 7.03 2.17 9.89
N LEU A 22 8.25 1.77 10.26
CA LEU A 22 9.39 1.50 9.38
C LEU A 22 10.06 0.18 9.80
N PRO A 23 10.27 -0.79 8.88
CA PRO A 23 9.78 -0.82 7.50
C PRO A 23 8.26 -1.07 7.45
N SER A 24 7.60 -0.66 6.36
CA SER A 24 6.16 -0.87 6.18
C SER A 24 5.75 -0.78 4.70
N ASN A 25 4.54 -1.27 4.38
CA ASN A 25 3.94 -1.06 3.07
C ASN A 25 3.73 0.43 2.77
N ASP A 26 3.46 1.26 3.79
CA ASP A 26 3.35 2.71 3.64
C ASP A 26 4.63 3.32 3.08
N GLN A 27 5.79 2.82 3.55
CA GLN A 27 7.08 3.23 3.01
C GLN A 27 7.23 2.83 1.54
N ILE A 28 6.89 1.59 1.20
CA ILE A 28 6.96 1.11 -0.19
C ILE A 28 6.05 1.93 -1.11
N ASN A 29 4.85 2.30 -0.66
CA ASN A 29 3.91 3.13 -1.40
C ASN A 29 4.42 4.54 -1.73
N ILE A 30 5.39 5.04 -0.97
CA ILE A 30 6.06 6.33 -1.25
C ILE A 30 7.31 6.12 -2.09
N VAL A 31 8.13 5.14 -1.70
CA VAL A 31 9.46 4.94 -2.28
C VAL A 31 9.40 4.37 -3.69
N ALA A 32 8.52 3.39 -3.95
CA ALA A 32 8.41 2.78 -5.27
C ALA A 32 8.09 3.81 -6.39
N PRO A 33 7.07 4.68 -6.25
CA PRO A 33 6.83 5.72 -7.24
C PRO A 33 7.93 6.79 -7.30
N ALA A 34 8.60 7.08 -6.19
CA ALA A 34 9.73 8.00 -6.17
C ALA A 34 10.93 7.45 -6.97
N ILE A 35 11.30 6.19 -6.76
CA ILE A 35 12.34 5.49 -7.53
C ILE A 35 11.97 5.44 -9.01
N ALA A 36 10.73 5.05 -9.34
CA ALA A 36 10.25 5.00 -10.71
C ALA A 36 10.27 6.38 -11.41
N ALA A 37 10.15 7.45 -10.64
CA ALA A 37 10.27 8.82 -11.11
C ALA A 37 11.73 9.32 -11.19
N GLY A 38 12.72 8.52 -10.78
CA GLY A 38 14.15 8.89 -10.80
C GLY A 38 14.63 9.66 -9.55
N VAL A 39 13.92 9.58 -8.43
CA VAL A 39 14.32 10.20 -7.16
C VAL A 39 15.31 9.32 -6.42
N ASP A 40 16.33 9.91 -5.81
CA ASP A 40 17.23 9.23 -4.87
C ASP A 40 16.50 8.97 -3.52
N ALA A 41 15.85 7.81 -3.44
CA ALA A 41 15.02 7.45 -2.29
C ALA A 41 15.81 7.33 -0.96
N LYS A 42 17.12 7.13 -0.99
CA LYS A 42 17.97 7.09 0.24
C LYS A 42 18.03 8.44 0.95
N LYS A 43 17.80 9.52 0.22
CA LYS A 43 17.84 10.89 0.76
C LYS A 43 16.45 11.39 1.16
N MET A 44 15.39 10.63 0.93
CA MET A 44 14.04 11.01 1.32
C MET A 44 13.89 11.02 2.83
N ARG A 45 13.09 11.96 3.33
CA ARG A 45 12.82 12.10 4.77
C ARG A 45 11.50 11.44 5.13
N MET A 46 11.60 10.39 5.94
CA MET A 46 10.44 9.64 6.45
C MET A 46 10.48 9.55 7.96
N VAL A 47 9.34 9.75 8.61
CA VAL A 47 9.20 9.70 10.07
C VAL A 47 8.08 8.72 10.42
N ALA A 48 8.40 7.74 11.27
CA ALA A 48 7.42 6.77 11.76
C ALA A 48 6.76 7.26 13.06
N PHE A 49 5.44 7.13 13.12
CA PHE A 49 4.61 7.47 14.28
C PHE A 49 3.85 6.22 14.72
N ASN A 50 4.31 5.54 15.70
CA ASN A 50 3.90 4.23 16.24
C ASN A 50 2.37 3.95 16.34
N ALA A 51 1.60 4.16 15.30
CA ALA A 51 0.24 3.72 15.00
C ALA A 51 -0.38 4.59 13.89
N ALA A 52 -1.33 4.04 13.13
CA ALA A 52 -2.05 4.77 12.08
C ALA A 52 -2.78 6.02 12.59
N GLY A 53 -3.39 5.95 13.79
CA GLY A 53 -4.01 7.12 14.45
C GLY A 53 -3.02 8.23 14.78
N GLY A 54 -1.79 7.88 15.13
CA GLY A 54 -0.72 8.86 15.38
C GLY A 54 -0.33 9.64 14.13
N VAL A 55 -0.18 8.97 12.99
CA VAL A 55 0.22 9.64 11.74
C VAL A 55 -0.86 10.59 11.21
N ASN A 56 -2.14 10.21 11.32
CA ASN A 56 -3.26 11.08 10.93
C ASN A 56 -3.29 12.36 11.79
N THR A 57 -3.06 12.24 13.09
CA THR A 57 -2.98 13.40 14.00
C THR A 57 -1.83 14.33 13.61
N GLN A 58 -0.67 13.80 13.23
CA GLN A 58 0.46 14.61 12.79
C GLN A 58 0.18 15.36 11.47
N LEU A 59 -0.54 14.72 10.54
CA LEU A 59 -0.99 15.38 9.31
C LEU A 59 -1.97 16.52 9.62
N LEU A 60 -2.99 16.26 10.43
CA LEU A 60 -4.00 17.27 10.80
C LEU A 60 -3.41 18.42 11.61
N GLY A 61 -2.41 18.14 12.44
CA GLY A 61 -1.66 19.15 13.20
C GLY A 61 -0.63 19.92 12.36
N GLY A 62 -0.46 19.58 11.08
CA GLY A 62 0.52 20.25 10.19
C GLY A 62 1.98 19.90 10.48
N HIS A 63 2.24 18.89 11.32
CA HIS A 63 3.60 18.46 11.67
C HIS A 63 4.28 17.68 10.54
N VAL A 64 3.51 17.01 9.69
CA VAL A 64 3.97 16.41 8.44
C VAL A 64 3.04 16.83 7.31
N PRO A 65 3.58 17.23 6.14
CA PRO A 65 2.75 17.70 5.01
C PRO A 65 2.11 16.56 4.21
N VAL A 66 2.67 15.35 4.27
CA VAL A 66 2.22 14.18 3.50
C VAL A 66 2.36 12.93 4.34
N ILE A 67 1.37 12.04 4.22
CA ILE A 67 1.42 10.70 4.80
C ILE A 67 1.11 9.65 3.76
N SER A 68 1.54 8.40 4.02
CA SER A 68 1.02 7.20 3.38
C SER A 68 0.25 6.39 4.41
N THR A 69 -0.92 5.93 4.02
CA THR A 69 -1.82 5.15 4.88
C THR A 69 -2.82 4.38 4.02
N THR A 70 -3.59 3.47 4.60
CA THR A 70 -4.65 2.78 3.86
C THR A 70 -5.90 3.64 3.72
N LEU A 71 -6.64 3.44 2.62
CA LEU A 71 -7.87 4.22 2.36
C LEU A 71 -8.88 4.08 3.51
N SER A 72 -9.04 2.89 4.07
CA SER A 72 -9.96 2.65 5.19
C SER A 72 -9.65 3.47 6.45
N GLU A 73 -8.40 3.87 6.66
CA GLU A 73 -7.96 4.65 7.82
C GLU A 73 -8.12 6.16 7.63
N ILE A 74 -8.20 6.61 6.38
CA ILE A 74 -8.22 8.05 6.05
C ILE A 74 -9.53 8.52 5.41
N ILE A 75 -10.39 7.60 4.94
CA ILE A 75 -11.57 7.94 4.15
C ILE A 75 -12.54 8.90 4.85
N ALA A 76 -12.70 8.78 6.17
CA ALA A 76 -13.55 9.69 6.95
C ALA A 76 -13.02 11.13 6.91
N LEU A 77 -11.71 11.32 6.98
CA LEU A 77 -11.07 12.64 6.89
C LEU A 77 -11.12 13.21 5.46
N VAL A 78 -11.08 12.35 4.46
CA VAL A 78 -11.28 12.75 3.06
C VAL A 78 -12.71 13.24 2.85
N ARG A 79 -13.71 12.48 3.31
CA ARG A 79 -15.14 12.85 3.21
C ARG A 79 -15.48 14.14 3.93
N SER A 80 -14.84 14.40 5.06
CA SER A 80 -15.01 15.66 5.80
C SER A 80 -14.22 16.84 5.23
N GLY A 81 -13.44 16.62 4.16
CA GLY A 81 -12.64 17.67 3.51
C GLY A 81 -11.41 18.12 4.31
N GLN A 82 -11.07 17.42 5.40
CA GLN A 82 -9.91 17.76 6.24
C GLN A 82 -8.58 17.38 5.59
N VAL A 83 -8.59 16.39 4.71
CA VAL A 83 -7.42 15.94 3.94
C VAL A 83 -7.82 15.68 2.50
N ARG A 84 -6.85 15.70 1.59
CA ARG A 84 -7.04 15.31 0.18
C ARG A 84 -6.15 14.15 -0.20
N LEU A 85 -6.66 13.24 -1.00
CA LEU A 85 -5.86 12.19 -1.61
C LEU A 85 -5.06 12.76 -2.78
N LEU A 86 -3.78 12.45 -2.83
CA LEU A 86 -2.87 12.90 -3.89
C LEU A 86 -2.74 11.85 -5.00
N ALA A 87 -2.64 10.58 -4.63
CA ALA A 87 -2.64 9.43 -5.52
C ALA A 87 -2.96 8.16 -4.72
N VAL A 88 -3.31 7.11 -5.42
CA VAL A 88 -3.46 5.75 -4.88
C VAL A 88 -2.52 4.78 -5.57
N SER A 89 -2.04 3.79 -4.84
CA SER A 89 -1.16 2.71 -5.36
C SER A 89 -1.96 1.52 -5.91
N ALA A 90 -3.13 1.78 -6.47
CA ALA A 90 -3.94 0.75 -7.11
C ALA A 90 -3.43 0.45 -8.53
N PRO A 91 -3.56 -0.80 -9.03
CA PRO A 91 -3.20 -1.16 -10.41
C PRO A 91 -4.08 -0.45 -11.43
N GLU A 92 -5.31 -0.15 -11.04
CA GLU A 92 -6.34 0.49 -11.85
C GLU A 92 -7.05 1.61 -11.09
N ARG A 93 -7.86 2.38 -11.78
CA ARG A 93 -8.66 3.45 -11.18
C ARG A 93 -9.68 2.86 -10.20
N LEU A 94 -9.77 3.46 -9.01
CA LEU A 94 -10.79 3.10 -8.04
C LEU A 94 -12.20 3.45 -8.55
N SER A 95 -13.20 2.83 -7.99
CA SER A 95 -14.62 3.07 -8.28
C SER A 95 -15.25 4.08 -7.31
N GLY A 96 -16.51 4.44 -7.58
CA GLY A 96 -17.33 5.27 -6.70
C GLY A 96 -16.73 6.66 -6.44
N GLU A 97 -16.82 7.13 -5.23
CA GLU A 97 -16.37 8.47 -4.81
C GLU A 97 -14.85 8.69 -4.97
N MET A 98 -14.06 7.62 -5.01
CA MET A 98 -12.61 7.67 -5.18
C MET A 98 -12.18 7.64 -6.65
N ALA A 99 -13.10 7.54 -7.61
CA ALA A 99 -12.79 7.48 -9.04
C ALA A 99 -12.02 8.70 -9.59
N ALA A 100 -12.16 9.86 -8.94
CA ALA A 100 -11.45 11.07 -9.30
C ALA A 100 -9.97 11.07 -8.86
N VAL A 101 -9.59 10.22 -7.90
CA VAL A 101 -8.22 10.15 -7.39
C VAL A 101 -7.35 9.42 -8.41
N PRO A 102 -6.23 10.02 -8.87
CA PRO A 102 -5.35 9.36 -9.81
C PRO A 102 -4.60 8.20 -9.14
N HIS A 103 -4.41 7.11 -9.85
CA HIS A 103 -3.42 6.10 -9.51
C HIS A 103 -2.10 6.43 -10.21
N TRP A 104 -0.98 5.86 -9.74
CA TRP A 104 0.35 6.22 -10.22
C TRP A 104 0.51 6.09 -11.74
N ARG A 105 -0.02 5.01 -12.35
CA ARG A 105 0.02 4.81 -13.81
C ARG A 105 -0.73 5.89 -14.59
N ALA A 106 -1.82 6.41 -14.05
CA ALA A 106 -2.58 7.49 -14.69
C ALA A 106 -1.81 8.81 -14.78
N ILE A 107 -0.78 8.97 -13.96
CA ILE A 107 0.12 10.14 -14.02
C ILE A 107 1.51 9.79 -14.58
N GLY A 108 1.64 8.65 -15.28
CA GLY A 108 2.85 8.27 -16.01
C GLY A 108 3.93 7.60 -15.15
N ILE A 109 3.61 7.12 -13.97
CA ILE A 109 4.53 6.37 -13.10
C ILE A 109 4.08 4.90 -13.09
N ASP A 110 4.83 4.02 -13.73
CA ASP A 110 4.46 2.59 -13.83
C ASP A 110 4.77 1.84 -12.53
N VAL A 111 3.93 2.11 -11.53
CA VAL A 111 3.97 1.46 -10.23
C VAL A 111 2.56 1.10 -9.79
N ALA A 112 2.41 -0.10 -9.24
CA ALA A 112 1.24 -0.52 -8.48
C ALA A 112 1.73 -1.33 -7.29
N VAL A 113 1.38 -0.90 -6.09
CA VAL A 113 1.65 -1.61 -4.84
C VAL A 113 0.31 -1.82 -4.16
N VAL A 114 -0.08 -3.07 -4.00
CA VAL A 114 -1.38 -3.44 -3.43
C VAL A 114 -1.21 -3.77 -1.95
N HIS A 115 -2.03 -3.18 -1.12
CA HIS A 115 -2.10 -3.54 0.29
C HIS A 115 -3.18 -4.59 0.49
N TRP A 116 -2.84 -5.85 0.25
CA TRP A 116 -3.76 -6.98 0.36
C TRP A 116 -3.95 -7.47 1.81
N ARG A 117 -4.96 -8.27 2.01
CA ARG A 117 -5.24 -9.06 3.21
C ARG A 117 -5.29 -10.53 2.80
N GLY A 118 -4.65 -11.41 3.57
CA GLY A 118 -4.61 -12.85 3.27
C GLY A 118 -4.82 -13.71 4.51
N LEU A 119 -5.25 -14.93 4.28
CA LEU A 119 -5.33 -15.98 5.30
C LEU A 119 -4.20 -16.98 5.04
N PHE A 120 -3.56 -17.41 6.12
CA PHE A 120 -2.47 -18.37 6.09
C PHE A 120 -2.83 -19.60 6.90
N ALA A 121 -2.51 -20.77 6.35
CA ALA A 121 -2.60 -22.03 7.05
C ALA A 121 -1.29 -22.34 7.78
N PRO A 122 -1.33 -23.06 8.92
CA PRO A 122 -0.12 -23.55 9.55
C PRO A 122 0.60 -24.57 8.66
N PRO A 123 1.93 -24.70 8.80
CA PRO A 123 2.67 -25.76 8.11
C PRO A 123 2.11 -27.16 8.46
N GLY A 124 2.02 -28.02 7.44
CA GLY A 124 1.55 -29.40 7.64
C GLY A 124 0.03 -29.56 7.78
N MET A 125 -0.76 -28.53 7.44
CA MET A 125 -2.23 -28.69 7.37
C MET A 125 -2.58 -29.85 6.42
N PRO A 126 -3.48 -30.79 6.83
CA PRO A 126 -3.93 -31.86 5.97
C PRO A 126 -4.54 -31.34 4.67
N PRO A 127 -4.30 -32.00 3.52
CA PRO A 127 -4.80 -31.54 2.22
C PRO A 127 -6.33 -31.36 2.17
N GLU A 128 -7.07 -32.24 2.82
CA GLU A 128 -8.53 -32.17 2.92
C GLU A 128 -9.00 -30.93 3.70
N ALA A 129 -8.27 -30.53 4.73
CA ALA A 129 -8.58 -29.31 5.49
C ALA A 129 -8.26 -28.05 4.66
N LEU A 130 -7.16 -28.06 3.91
CA LEU A 130 -6.82 -26.97 2.98
C LEU A 130 -7.90 -26.82 1.92
N GLN A 131 -8.31 -27.91 1.28
CA GLN A 131 -9.36 -27.90 0.27
C GLN A 131 -10.69 -27.41 0.83
N TYR A 132 -11.06 -27.82 2.03
CA TYR A 132 -12.26 -27.33 2.72
C TYR A 132 -12.26 -25.81 2.86
N TRP A 133 -11.13 -25.22 3.29
CA TRP A 133 -11.00 -23.78 3.45
C TRP A 133 -10.99 -23.05 2.13
N GLU A 134 -10.33 -23.57 1.08
CA GLU A 134 -10.35 -22.98 -0.25
C GLU A 134 -11.78 -22.92 -0.82
N ASP A 135 -12.52 -24.03 -0.74
CA ASP A 135 -13.91 -24.08 -1.20
C ASP A 135 -14.82 -23.16 -0.39
N THR A 136 -14.59 -23.06 0.91
CA THR A 136 -15.35 -22.19 1.80
C THR A 136 -15.11 -20.72 1.46
N LEU A 137 -13.85 -20.31 1.28
CA LEU A 137 -13.50 -18.94 0.91
C LEU A 137 -14.00 -18.59 -0.50
N ALA A 138 -13.87 -19.50 -1.47
CA ALA A 138 -14.37 -19.30 -2.82
C ALA A 138 -15.91 -19.11 -2.88
N ARG A 139 -16.66 -19.71 -1.94
CA ARG A 139 -18.10 -19.46 -1.77
C ARG A 139 -18.36 -18.17 -1.03
N PHE A 140 -17.59 -17.88 0.04
CA PHE A 140 -17.77 -16.69 0.86
C PHE A 140 -17.62 -15.40 0.05
N VAL A 141 -16.60 -15.28 -0.80
CA VAL A 141 -16.36 -14.08 -1.61
C VAL A 141 -17.45 -13.79 -2.64
N LYS A 142 -18.37 -14.73 -2.87
CA LYS A 142 -19.54 -14.54 -3.75
C LYS A 142 -20.79 -14.06 -3.00
N THR A 143 -20.73 -13.96 -1.68
CA THR A 143 -21.88 -13.59 -0.84
C THR A 143 -22.12 -12.08 -0.81
N GLU A 144 -23.38 -11.69 -0.53
CA GLU A 144 -23.72 -10.29 -0.27
C GLU A 144 -23.00 -9.73 0.97
N ALA A 145 -22.69 -10.57 1.97
CA ALA A 145 -21.93 -10.17 3.14
C ALA A 145 -20.52 -9.71 2.76
N TRP A 146 -19.86 -10.41 1.82
CA TRP A 146 -18.56 -10.01 1.29
C TRP A 146 -18.63 -8.67 0.57
N LYS A 147 -19.58 -8.49 -0.35
CA LYS A 147 -19.78 -7.24 -1.09
C LYS A 147 -20.00 -6.05 -0.15
N LYS A 148 -20.87 -6.21 0.85
CA LYS A 148 -21.09 -5.18 1.88
C LYS A 148 -19.84 -4.86 2.67
N ALA A 149 -18.99 -5.85 2.97
CA ALA A 149 -17.72 -5.63 3.64
C ALA A 149 -16.75 -4.82 2.76
N LEU A 150 -16.64 -5.16 1.46
CA LEU A 150 -15.83 -4.39 0.51
C LEU A 150 -16.27 -2.92 0.46
N GLU A 151 -17.57 -2.67 0.31
CA GLU A 151 -18.12 -1.30 0.30
C GLU A 151 -17.85 -0.56 1.62
N LYS A 152 -18.12 -1.22 2.75
CA LYS A 152 -17.94 -0.63 4.09
C LYS A 152 -16.50 -0.16 4.32
N TYR A 153 -15.52 -0.95 3.89
CA TYR A 153 -14.10 -0.67 4.14
C TYR A 153 -13.41 0.01 2.95
N GLY A 154 -14.11 0.26 1.85
CA GLY A 154 -13.51 0.82 0.64
C GLY A 154 -12.47 -0.11 0.01
N TRP A 155 -12.66 -1.43 0.13
CA TRP A 155 -11.75 -2.43 -0.42
C TRP A 155 -12.22 -2.87 -1.81
N SER A 156 -11.25 -3.24 -2.65
CA SER A 156 -11.52 -3.90 -3.93
C SER A 156 -11.47 -5.41 -3.75
N ASP A 157 -12.31 -6.13 -4.50
CA ASP A 157 -12.23 -7.59 -4.54
C ASP A 157 -10.94 -8.01 -5.26
N ALA A 158 -10.12 -8.78 -4.56
CA ALA A 158 -8.85 -9.30 -5.05
C ALA A 158 -8.67 -10.77 -4.63
N TYR A 159 -9.77 -11.52 -4.56
CA TYR A 159 -9.71 -12.92 -4.16
C TYR A 159 -8.80 -13.72 -5.08
N LEU A 160 -7.86 -14.43 -4.46
CA LEU A 160 -6.99 -15.42 -5.09
C LEU A 160 -7.05 -16.72 -4.29
N ASN A 161 -7.08 -17.86 -4.97
CA ASN A 161 -6.87 -19.16 -4.33
C ASN A 161 -5.40 -19.30 -3.88
N SER A 162 -5.08 -20.34 -3.10
CA SER A 162 -3.74 -20.52 -2.51
C SER A 162 -2.63 -20.52 -3.56
N ALA A 163 -2.82 -21.21 -4.69
CA ALA A 163 -1.82 -21.31 -5.74
C ALA A 163 -1.56 -19.96 -6.43
N ALA A 164 -2.61 -19.20 -6.73
CA ALA A 164 -2.50 -17.88 -7.33
C ALA A 164 -1.92 -16.86 -6.33
N PHE A 165 -2.37 -16.91 -5.07
CA PHE A 165 -1.86 -16.03 -4.01
C PHE A 165 -0.38 -16.27 -3.72
N LYS A 166 0.07 -17.52 -3.69
CA LYS A 166 1.49 -17.86 -3.56
C LYS A 166 2.34 -17.21 -4.65
N LYS A 167 1.91 -17.31 -5.91
CA LYS A 167 2.62 -16.67 -7.04
C LYS A 167 2.69 -15.15 -6.90
N GLU A 168 1.62 -14.53 -6.42
CA GLU A 168 1.60 -13.08 -6.22
C GLU A 168 2.54 -12.65 -5.08
N MET A 169 2.55 -13.38 -3.95
CA MET A 169 3.50 -13.15 -2.87
C MET A 169 4.96 -13.30 -3.31
N GLU A 170 5.27 -14.30 -4.17
CA GLU A 170 6.61 -14.48 -4.71
C GLU A 170 7.06 -13.30 -5.57
N LYS A 171 6.17 -12.74 -6.40
CA LYS A 171 6.46 -11.51 -7.19
C LYS A 171 6.69 -10.30 -6.30
N GLU A 172 5.81 -10.08 -5.31
CA GLU A 172 5.97 -8.99 -4.35
C GLU A 172 7.26 -9.10 -3.55
N ALA A 173 7.61 -10.31 -3.11
CA ALA A 173 8.85 -10.54 -2.37
C ALA A 173 10.08 -10.09 -3.16
N VAL A 174 10.13 -10.37 -4.46
CA VAL A 174 11.20 -9.91 -5.36
C VAL A 174 11.22 -8.38 -5.47
N LEU A 175 10.05 -7.76 -5.67
CA LEU A 175 9.92 -6.31 -5.77
C LEU A 175 10.37 -5.62 -4.46
N PHE A 176 9.89 -6.11 -3.32
CA PHE A 176 10.20 -5.54 -2.02
C PHE A 176 11.67 -5.74 -1.65
N ALA A 177 12.23 -6.92 -1.92
CA ALA A 177 13.65 -7.17 -1.70
C ALA A 177 14.51 -6.18 -2.51
N LYS A 178 14.16 -5.93 -3.76
CA LYS A 178 14.85 -4.93 -4.60
C LYS A 178 14.76 -3.53 -3.99
N ILE A 179 13.56 -3.07 -3.65
CA ILE A 179 13.36 -1.73 -3.07
C ILE A 179 14.11 -1.57 -1.75
N LEU A 180 14.03 -2.56 -0.86
CA LEU A 180 14.72 -2.51 0.43
C LEU A 180 16.24 -2.56 0.26
N THR A 181 16.75 -3.28 -0.74
CA THR A 181 18.17 -3.28 -1.10
C THR A 181 18.59 -1.91 -1.62
N ASP A 182 17.82 -1.32 -2.52
CA ASP A 182 18.09 0.01 -3.07
C ASP A 182 18.09 1.08 -1.96
N LEU A 183 17.30 0.91 -0.91
CA LEU A 183 17.28 1.76 0.27
C LEU A 183 18.44 1.47 1.25
N GLY A 184 19.21 0.38 1.06
CA GLY A 184 20.22 -0.05 2.00
C GLY A 184 19.68 -0.64 3.32
N MET A 185 18.44 -1.08 3.33
CA MET A 185 17.75 -1.65 4.50
C MET A 185 17.92 -3.17 4.62
N VAL A 186 18.33 -3.83 3.56
CA VAL A 186 18.69 -5.26 3.58
C VAL A 186 20.19 -5.36 3.71
N LYS A 187 20.67 -6.00 4.78
CA LYS A 187 22.05 -6.45 4.82
C LYS A 187 22.19 -7.53 3.74
N SER A 188 23.18 -7.38 2.84
CA SER A 188 23.57 -8.47 1.95
C SER A 188 23.77 -9.71 2.81
N ALA A 189 23.12 -10.82 2.43
CA ALA A 189 23.39 -12.10 3.09
C ALA A 189 24.90 -12.32 3.11
N PRO A 190 25.49 -12.76 4.22
CA PRO A 190 26.89 -13.16 4.21
C PRO A 190 27.04 -14.25 3.16
N GLN A 191 28.02 -14.05 2.26
CA GLN A 191 28.42 -15.03 1.25
C GLN A 191 28.96 -16.31 1.92
#